data_4bcbbbc1d15edbe46d817a0d1edf8ae5
#
_entry.id   4bcbbbc1d15edbe46d817a0d1edf8ae5
#
_cell.length_a   1.000
_cell.length_b   1.000
_cell.length_c   1.000
_cell.angle_alpha   90.00
_cell.angle_beta   90.00
_cell.angle_gamma   90.00
#
_symmetry.space_group_name_H-M   'P 1'
#
loop_
_entity.id
_entity.type
_entity.pdbx_description
1 polymer ?
#
loop_
_entity_poly.entity_id
_entity_poly.type
_entity_poly.pdbx_seq_one_letter_code
_entity_poly.pdbx_strand_id
1 'polypeptide(L)'
;TKDLENGANYYVINYDDVTGKTNTVTSGQGHYSNRILYIYKKFDNQIKSKRFKKLIDCIKDLEKKIGLDDLDIEFAINNKLEIYLLQVRPISTTNKWHNNRDEEINKSILSSEKKVNKIFNNKNNHYRSNTILGNMPDWNPVEIIGKYPSQLSVSLYKYLITDNIWAKARSLMGYKNMTGNKLMHIICGQPYIDTRLSLYSFLPKAIKNSTSKKIVNHGINLLKKYPFLHDKIEFKISVPSFDFTSQKKINKLFNKVLNQKEKKYLLSEIKNLTKKAIEFDGIYSVKYCSNEIDKLNYEFEKDNKCNMNNLDYLIQKCRDVGTLNFSILARHG
;
A
#
# COMPACT_ATOMS: atom_id res chain seq x y z
N THR A 1 -4.52 27.09 -3.10
CA THR A 1 -3.38 27.11 -4.05
C THR A 1 -2.01 27.10 -3.34
N LYS A 2 -1.99 26.63 -2.09
CA LYS A 2 -0.81 26.43 -1.25
C LYS A 2 -1.07 25.28 -0.28
N ASP A 3 -0.03 24.59 0.20
CA ASP A 3 -0.20 23.62 1.26
C ASP A 3 -0.48 24.35 2.58
N LEU A 4 -1.61 24.03 3.21
CA LEU A 4 -2.05 24.71 4.44
C LEU A 4 -1.19 24.33 5.65
N GLU A 5 -0.59 23.14 5.66
CA GLU A 5 0.19 22.65 6.81
C GLU A 5 1.56 23.35 6.94
N ASN A 6 2.20 23.61 5.81
CA ASN A 6 3.60 24.06 5.80
C ASN A 6 3.86 25.26 4.87
N GLY A 7 2.85 25.75 4.16
CA GLY A 7 2.95 26.88 3.23
C GLY A 7 3.71 26.56 1.91
N ALA A 8 3.97 25.29 1.61
CA ALA A 8 4.72 24.90 0.42
C ALA A 8 4.00 25.22 -0.89
N ASN A 9 4.76 25.50 -1.95
CA ASN A 9 4.29 25.90 -3.27
C ASN A 9 3.66 24.77 -4.07
N TYR A 10 2.55 24.21 -3.57
CA TYR A 10 1.77 23.18 -4.24
C TYR A 10 0.34 23.66 -4.52
N TYR A 11 -0.19 23.29 -5.67
CA TYR A 11 -1.64 23.22 -5.82
C TYR A 11 -2.10 21.94 -5.12
N VAL A 12 -2.89 22.08 -4.07
CA VAL A 12 -3.48 20.96 -3.34
C VAL A 12 -4.94 20.87 -3.74
N ILE A 13 -5.29 19.79 -4.44
CA ILE A 13 -6.64 19.59 -5.00
C ILE A 13 -7.29 18.43 -4.27
N ASN A 14 -8.33 18.71 -3.51
CA ASN A 14 -9.20 17.70 -2.94
C ASN A 14 -10.45 17.54 -3.83
N TYR A 15 -10.81 16.32 -4.23
CA TYR A 15 -11.85 16.10 -5.23
C TYR A 15 -12.57 14.77 -5.07
N ASP A 16 -13.84 14.75 -5.53
CA ASP A 16 -14.65 13.56 -5.71
C ASP A 16 -15.12 13.51 -7.17
N ASP A 17 -14.72 12.46 -7.88
CA ASP A 17 -15.11 12.22 -9.28
C ASP A 17 -15.96 10.96 -9.46
N VAL A 18 -16.55 10.46 -8.39
CA VAL A 18 -17.29 9.19 -8.38
C VAL A 18 -18.73 9.37 -7.96
N THR A 19 -18.97 10.07 -6.85
CA THR A 19 -20.32 10.12 -6.25
C THR A 19 -21.22 11.16 -6.91
N GLY A 20 -20.65 12.20 -7.53
CA GLY A 20 -21.38 13.36 -8.07
C GLY A 20 -22.04 14.24 -6.99
N LYS A 21 -21.76 14.01 -5.71
CA LYS A 21 -22.29 14.80 -4.59
C LYS A 21 -21.41 16.01 -4.34
N THR A 22 -22.04 17.11 -3.95
CA THR A 22 -21.35 18.38 -3.71
C THR A 22 -20.70 18.47 -2.33
N ASN A 23 -21.13 17.66 -1.38
CA ASN A 23 -20.71 17.72 0.04
C ASN A 23 -19.69 16.65 0.45
N THR A 24 -19.30 15.73 -0.40
CA THR A 24 -18.37 14.64 -0.03
C THR A 24 -16.99 15.12 0.36
N VAL A 25 -16.46 16.11 -0.37
CA VAL A 25 -15.14 16.69 -0.10
C VAL A 25 -15.17 17.51 1.20
N THR A 26 -16.19 18.35 1.40
CA THR A 26 -16.29 19.25 2.55
C THR A 26 -16.68 18.53 3.84
N SER A 27 -17.48 17.46 3.76
CA SER A 27 -17.89 16.69 4.94
C SER A 27 -16.82 15.74 5.46
N GLY A 28 -15.81 15.42 4.65
CA GLY A 28 -14.78 14.44 5.00
C GLY A 28 -15.28 13.00 5.17
N GLN A 29 -16.55 12.73 4.84
CA GLN A 29 -17.19 11.44 5.06
C GLN A 29 -17.18 10.57 3.79
N GLY A 30 -16.87 9.29 3.96
CA GLY A 30 -16.89 8.29 2.89
C GLY A 30 -15.54 8.05 2.21
N HIS A 31 -15.46 6.95 1.45
CA HIS A 31 -14.22 6.48 0.81
C HIS A 31 -13.67 7.42 -0.27
N TYR A 32 -14.44 8.36 -0.75
CA TYR A 32 -14.07 9.27 -1.85
C TYR A 32 -13.69 10.67 -1.38
N SER A 33 -13.90 11.00 -0.10
CA SER A 33 -13.58 12.30 0.48
C SER A 33 -12.09 12.59 0.58
N ASN A 34 -11.24 11.55 0.52
CA ASN A 34 -9.80 11.63 0.78
C ASN A 34 -8.94 11.58 -0.49
N ARG A 35 -9.50 11.91 -1.65
CA ARG A 35 -8.70 12.01 -2.89
C ARG A 35 -8.03 13.36 -2.95
N ILE A 36 -6.74 13.36 -2.66
CA ILE A 36 -5.92 14.58 -2.67
C ILE A 36 -4.84 14.44 -3.74
N LEU A 37 -4.72 15.45 -4.59
CA LEU A 37 -3.66 15.57 -5.58
C LEU A 37 -2.77 16.77 -5.22
N TYR A 38 -1.48 16.51 -5.05
CA TYR A 38 -0.47 17.54 -4.86
C TYR A 38 0.26 17.78 -6.18
N ILE A 39 0.25 19.03 -6.66
CA ILE A 39 0.95 19.44 -7.87
C ILE A 39 1.93 20.55 -7.50
N TYR A 40 3.23 20.27 -7.58
CA TYR A 40 4.24 21.29 -7.34
C TYR A 40 4.16 22.37 -8.42
N LYS A 41 4.06 23.64 -8.04
CA LYS A 41 3.79 24.76 -8.98
C LYS A 41 4.80 24.84 -10.12
N LYS A 42 6.08 24.47 -9.89
CA LYS A 42 7.12 24.44 -10.93
C LYS A 42 7.00 23.29 -11.95
N PHE A 43 6.18 22.27 -11.68
CA PHE A 43 5.96 21.11 -12.56
C PHE A 43 4.53 21.01 -13.11
N ASP A 44 3.75 22.05 -13.01
CA ASP A 44 2.37 22.06 -13.47
C ASP A 44 2.20 21.87 -14.99
N ASN A 45 3.23 22.19 -15.78
CA ASN A 45 3.32 21.92 -17.21
C ASN A 45 3.39 20.42 -17.55
N GLN A 46 3.72 19.55 -16.59
CA GLN A 46 3.84 18.09 -16.76
C GLN A 46 2.53 17.34 -16.47
N ILE A 47 1.45 18.05 -16.17
CA ILE A 47 0.15 17.45 -15.85
C ILE A 47 -0.41 16.74 -17.08
N LYS A 48 -0.55 15.40 -16.99
CA LYS A 48 -1.09 14.56 -18.08
C LYS A 48 -2.61 14.59 -18.16
N SER A 49 -3.29 14.86 -17.06
CA SER A 49 -4.75 14.90 -16.98
C SER A 49 -5.28 16.19 -17.61
N LYS A 50 -6.03 16.08 -18.71
CA LYS A 50 -6.69 17.24 -19.36
C LYS A 50 -7.57 18.03 -18.38
N ARG A 51 -8.29 17.33 -17.50
CA ARG A 51 -9.15 17.91 -16.48
C ARG A 51 -8.38 18.82 -15.52
N PHE A 52 -7.33 18.27 -14.90
CA PHE A 52 -6.53 19.01 -13.92
C PHE A 52 -5.67 20.08 -14.57
N LYS A 53 -5.18 19.86 -15.79
CA LYS A 53 -4.47 20.90 -16.53
C LYS A 53 -5.36 22.12 -16.73
N LYS A 54 -6.60 21.92 -17.26
CA LYS A 54 -7.56 23.00 -17.47
C LYS A 54 -7.92 23.73 -16.17
N LEU A 55 -8.06 22.97 -15.06
CA LEU A 55 -8.29 23.54 -13.74
C LEU A 55 -7.13 24.44 -13.30
N ILE A 56 -5.90 23.97 -13.41
CA ILE A 56 -4.72 24.75 -13.03
C ILE A 56 -4.56 26.01 -13.89
N ASP A 57 -4.79 25.90 -15.19
CA ASP A 57 -4.75 27.06 -16.08
C ASP A 57 -5.80 28.12 -15.65
N CYS A 58 -7.02 27.70 -15.31
CA CYS A 58 -8.06 28.57 -14.78
C CYS A 58 -7.67 29.21 -13.44
N ILE A 59 -7.05 28.45 -12.55
CA ILE A 59 -6.57 28.95 -11.24
C ILE A 59 -5.47 30.00 -11.44
N LYS A 60 -4.53 29.78 -12.34
CA LYS A 60 -3.47 30.78 -12.66
C LYS A 60 -4.04 32.08 -13.19
N ASP A 61 -5.04 32.01 -14.07
CA ASP A 61 -5.72 33.21 -14.57
C ASP A 61 -6.43 33.94 -13.43
N LEU A 62 -6.98 33.21 -12.46
CA LEU A 62 -7.63 33.76 -11.29
C LEU A 62 -6.62 34.43 -10.35
N GLU A 63 -5.52 33.73 -10.01
CA GLU A 63 -4.41 34.27 -9.20
C GLU A 63 -3.89 35.58 -9.80
N LYS A 64 -3.69 35.62 -11.12
CA LYS A 64 -3.23 36.82 -11.84
C LYS A 64 -4.24 37.97 -11.78
N LYS A 65 -5.54 37.67 -11.92
CA LYS A 65 -6.61 38.71 -11.87
C LYS A 65 -6.82 39.29 -10.49
N ILE A 66 -6.70 38.46 -9.44
CA ILE A 66 -6.86 38.88 -8.05
C ILE A 66 -5.57 39.50 -7.51
N GLY A 67 -4.41 39.15 -8.08
CA GLY A 67 -3.12 39.61 -7.57
C GLY A 67 -2.64 38.87 -6.31
N LEU A 68 -3.18 37.68 -6.04
CA LEU A 68 -2.86 36.83 -4.87
C LEU A 68 -2.54 35.42 -5.32
N ASP A 69 -1.47 34.84 -4.78
CA ASP A 69 -1.03 33.48 -5.11
C ASP A 69 -1.53 32.42 -4.11
N ASP A 70 -2.15 32.85 -3.02
CA ASP A 70 -2.57 32.00 -1.90
C ASP A 70 -4.11 32.02 -1.80
N LEU A 71 -4.77 31.24 -2.65
CA LEU A 71 -6.23 31.18 -2.73
C LEU A 71 -6.76 29.81 -2.30
N ASP A 72 -7.81 29.81 -1.51
CA ASP A 72 -8.69 28.67 -1.27
C ASP A 72 -9.89 28.79 -2.21
N ILE A 73 -10.10 27.75 -3.02
CA ILE A 73 -11.02 27.78 -4.15
C ILE A 73 -11.94 26.57 -4.10
N GLU A 74 -13.24 26.81 -4.05
CA GLU A 74 -14.24 25.77 -4.28
C GLU A 74 -14.70 25.79 -5.75
N PHE A 75 -14.74 24.62 -6.35
CA PHE A 75 -15.05 24.47 -7.79
C PHE A 75 -15.87 23.22 -8.09
N ALA A 76 -16.55 23.23 -9.21
CA ALA A 76 -17.13 22.04 -9.83
C ALA A 76 -16.67 21.91 -11.29
N ILE A 77 -16.56 20.69 -11.78
CA ILE A 77 -16.21 20.38 -13.19
C ILE A 77 -17.27 19.43 -13.74
N ASN A 78 -17.90 19.81 -14.84
CA ASN A 78 -18.86 18.94 -15.53
C ASN A 78 -18.19 17.95 -16.51
N ASN A 79 -18.98 17.08 -17.12
CA ASN A 79 -18.50 16.09 -18.08
C ASN A 79 -17.91 16.68 -19.37
N LYS A 80 -18.20 17.94 -19.67
CA LYS A 80 -17.62 18.71 -20.81
C LYS A 80 -16.32 19.40 -20.42
N LEU A 81 -15.83 19.18 -19.19
CA LEU A 81 -14.67 19.85 -18.60
C LEU A 81 -14.85 21.39 -18.48
N GLU A 82 -16.08 21.85 -18.33
CA GLU A 82 -16.37 23.23 -17.97
C GLU A 82 -16.20 23.39 -16.45
N ILE A 83 -15.51 24.45 -16.06
CA ILE A 83 -15.16 24.72 -14.68
C ILE A 83 -16.11 25.80 -14.14
N TYR A 84 -16.75 25.50 -13.03
CA TYR A 84 -17.62 26.41 -12.29
C TYR A 84 -16.93 26.79 -11.00
N LEU A 85 -16.69 28.07 -10.83
CA LEU A 85 -16.14 28.65 -9.63
C LEU A 85 -17.27 28.90 -8.63
N LEU A 86 -17.20 28.28 -7.47
CA LEU A 86 -18.24 28.36 -6.44
C LEU A 86 -17.87 29.35 -5.35
N GLN A 87 -16.63 29.30 -4.89
CA GLN A 87 -16.12 30.20 -3.88
C GLN A 87 -14.62 30.47 -4.09
N VAL A 88 -14.18 31.68 -3.77
CA VAL A 88 -12.77 32.08 -3.73
C VAL A 88 -12.53 32.92 -2.48
N ARG A 89 -11.52 32.55 -1.73
CA ARG A 89 -11.09 33.31 -0.55
C ARG A 89 -9.57 33.30 -0.41
N PRO A 90 -8.95 34.33 0.14
CA PRO A 90 -7.54 34.31 0.50
C PRO A 90 -7.27 33.24 1.56
N ILE A 91 -6.13 32.55 1.44
CA ILE A 91 -5.64 31.66 2.49
C ILE A 91 -4.89 32.51 3.51
N SER A 92 -5.35 32.50 4.74
CA SER A 92 -4.63 33.12 5.87
C SER A 92 -3.74 32.04 6.53
N THR A 93 -2.53 31.81 6.01
CA THR A 93 -1.57 30.93 6.68
C THR A 93 -0.50 31.76 7.38
N THR A 94 -0.15 31.36 8.60
CA THR A 94 0.99 31.90 9.36
C THR A 94 2.31 31.29 8.94
N ASN A 95 2.28 30.16 8.22
CA ASN A 95 3.46 29.40 7.83
C ASN A 95 4.08 29.98 6.56
N LYS A 96 5.30 30.54 6.70
CA LYS A 96 6.10 31.04 5.58
C LYS A 96 6.97 29.92 5.03
N TRP A 97 6.80 29.61 3.75
CA TRP A 97 7.69 28.72 3.01
C TRP A 97 9.03 29.39 2.71
N HIS A 98 10.14 28.70 2.98
CA HIS A 98 11.46 29.17 2.64
C HIS A 98 11.85 28.72 1.22
N ASN A 99 12.06 29.65 0.30
CA ASN A 99 12.32 29.39 -1.12
C ASN A 99 13.58 28.57 -1.40
N ASN A 100 14.54 28.53 -0.48
CA ASN A 100 15.74 27.70 -0.60
C ASN A 100 15.45 26.19 -0.59
N ARG A 101 14.28 25.76 -0.11
CA ARG A 101 13.86 24.35 -0.14
C ARG A 101 13.37 23.87 -1.50
N ASP A 102 13.09 24.77 -2.42
CA ASP A 102 12.59 24.41 -3.75
C ASP A 102 13.57 23.55 -4.54
N GLU A 103 14.88 23.76 -4.40
CA GLU A 103 15.90 22.93 -5.05
C GLU A 103 15.94 21.51 -4.46
N GLU A 104 15.79 21.38 -3.15
CA GLU A 104 15.74 20.09 -2.47
C GLU A 104 14.51 19.29 -2.90
N ILE A 105 13.35 19.95 -3.03
CA ILE A 105 12.12 19.35 -3.55
C ILE A 105 12.34 18.85 -4.97
N ASN A 106 12.89 19.66 -5.86
CA ASN A 106 13.19 19.27 -7.23
C ASN A 106 14.08 18.03 -7.30
N LYS A 107 15.18 18.03 -6.53
CA LYS A 107 16.08 16.87 -6.44
C LYS A 107 15.36 15.62 -5.93
N SER A 108 14.50 15.77 -4.93
CA SER A 108 13.71 14.69 -4.35
C SER A 108 12.70 14.11 -5.34
N ILE A 109 11.99 14.97 -6.08
CA ILE A 109 11.01 14.54 -7.11
C ILE A 109 11.73 13.78 -8.23
N LEU A 110 12.81 14.33 -8.79
CA LEU A 110 13.58 13.67 -9.85
C LEU A 110 14.19 12.32 -9.40
N SER A 111 14.70 12.28 -8.16
CA SER A 111 15.20 11.03 -7.56
C SER A 111 14.10 9.99 -7.41
N SER A 112 12.91 10.43 -6.98
CA SER A 112 11.75 9.56 -6.78
C SER A 112 11.19 9.05 -8.11
N GLU A 113 11.14 9.89 -9.14
CA GLU A 113 10.76 9.48 -10.49
C GLU A 113 11.70 8.40 -11.04
N LYS A 114 13.02 8.57 -10.88
CA LYS A 114 13.99 7.53 -11.26
C LYS A 114 13.77 6.22 -10.51
N LYS A 115 13.46 6.28 -9.21
CA LYS A 115 13.15 5.08 -8.39
C LYS A 115 11.88 4.39 -8.87
N VAL A 116 10.82 5.15 -9.11
CA VAL A 116 9.54 4.62 -9.59
C VAL A 116 9.71 3.97 -10.96
N ASN A 117 10.38 4.64 -11.89
CA ASN A 117 10.68 4.10 -13.22
C ASN A 117 11.50 2.80 -13.14
N LYS A 118 12.47 2.71 -12.22
CA LYS A 118 13.24 1.47 -11.99
C LYS A 118 12.36 0.33 -11.47
N ILE A 119 11.37 0.62 -10.59
CA ILE A 119 10.43 -0.38 -10.08
C ILE A 119 9.55 -0.91 -11.21
N PHE A 120 8.97 -0.01 -12.01
CA PHE A 120 8.03 -0.38 -13.07
C PHE A 120 8.69 -1.01 -14.30
N ASN A 121 9.92 -0.62 -14.63
CA ASN A 121 10.65 -1.08 -15.82
C ASN A 121 11.51 -2.34 -15.56
N ASN A 122 11.47 -2.92 -14.37
CA ASN A 122 12.23 -4.13 -14.06
C ASN A 122 11.60 -5.37 -14.73
N LYS A 123 11.95 -5.60 -16.01
CA LYS A 123 11.46 -6.71 -16.83
C LYS A 123 11.92 -8.10 -16.35
N ASN A 124 12.97 -8.15 -15.53
CA ASN A 124 13.58 -9.41 -15.09
C ASN A 124 12.84 -10.06 -13.93
N ASN A 125 11.85 -9.42 -13.35
CA ASN A 125 11.07 -9.97 -12.26
C ASN A 125 9.62 -10.20 -12.70
N HIS A 126 9.25 -11.46 -12.95
CA HIS A 126 7.89 -11.89 -13.35
C HIS A 126 6.80 -11.39 -12.38
N TYR A 127 7.15 -11.14 -11.13
CA TYR A 127 6.22 -10.68 -10.11
C TYR A 127 5.95 -9.18 -10.17
N ARG A 128 6.79 -8.36 -10.83
CA ARG A 128 6.72 -6.89 -10.78
C ARG A 128 6.11 -6.21 -12.02
N SER A 129 5.82 -6.95 -13.08
CA SER A 129 5.19 -6.34 -14.25
C SER A 129 3.80 -5.78 -13.91
N ASN A 130 3.54 -4.51 -14.19
CA ASN A 130 2.25 -3.84 -13.94
C ASN A 130 1.81 -3.83 -12.46
N THR A 131 2.74 -3.62 -11.52
CA THR A 131 2.38 -3.47 -10.11
C THR A 131 1.65 -2.15 -9.83
N ILE A 132 1.04 -2.06 -8.67
CA ILE A 132 0.56 -0.82 -8.06
C ILE A 132 1.31 -0.65 -6.75
N LEU A 133 1.74 0.57 -6.48
CA LEU A 133 2.32 0.95 -5.20
C LEU A 133 1.22 1.57 -4.35
N GLY A 134 0.94 0.97 -3.21
CA GLY A 134 -0.07 1.44 -2.26
C GLY A 134 0.53 1.61 -0.87
N ASN A 135 -0.01 2.52 -0.08
CA ASN A 135 0.47 2.77 1.28
C ASN A 135 -0.36 2.06 2.37
N MET A 136 -1.49 1.49 1.99
CA MET A 136 -2.38 0.75 2.91
C MET A 136 -2.51 -0.76 2.62
N PRO A 137 -2.09 -1.33 1.47
CA PRO A 137 -2.26 -2.76 1.24
C PRO A 137 -1.47 -3.59 2.24
N ASP A 138 -2.09 -4.69 2.72
CA ASP A 138 -1.45 -5.73 3.50
C ASP A 138 -0.84 -5.24 4.82
N TRP A 139 0.42 -4.86 4.84
CA TRP A 139 1.16 -4.48 6.04
C TRP A 139 0.91 -3.05 6.53
N ASN A 140 0.03 -2.31 5.91
CA ASN A 140 -0.42 -0.96 6.30
C ASN A 140 0.68 -0.06 6.88
N PRO A 141 1.79 0.19 6.18
CA PRO A 141 2.90 0.92 6.76
C PRO A 141 2.52 2.33 7.23
N VAL A 142 1.55 2.96 6.58
CA VAL A 142 1.09 4.30 6.97
C VAL A 142 0.38 4.30 8.33
N GLU A 143 -0.34 3.24 8.67
CA GLU A 143 -0.96 3.11 10.00
C GLU A 143 0.07 2.77 11.07
N ILE A 144 1.06 1.93 10.75
CA ILE A 144 2.01 1.41 11.75
C ILE A 144 3.13 2.40 12.05
N ILE A 145 3.72 3.01 11.00
CA ILE A 145 4.88 3.92 11.16
C ILE A 145 4.60 5.36 10.74
N GLY A 146 3.37 5.66 10.30
CA GLY A 146 2.95 6.98 9.87
C GLY A 146 3.19 7.28 8.39
N LYS A 147 2.48 8.31 7.90
CA LYS A 147 2.58 8.75 6.50
C LYS A 147 3.96 9.33 6.17
N TYR A 148 4.57 10.02 7.11
CA TYR A 148 5.92 10.60 7.02
C TYR A 148 6.78 10.07 8.17
N PRO A 149 7.19 8.79 8.12
CA PRO A 149 7.90 8.17 9.22
C PRO A 149 9.32 8.71 9.37
N SER A 150 9.84 8.68 10.60
CA SER A 150 11.24 8.95 10.87
C SER A 150 12.14 7.90 10.17
N GLN A 151 13.40 8.23 9.92
CA GLN A 151 14.36 7.29 9.35
C GLN A 151 14.53 6.03 10.20
N LEU A 152 14.52 6.19 11.52
CA LEU A 152 14.59 5.07 12.47
C LEU A 152 13.38 4.15 12.34
N SER A 153 12.15 4.71 12.32
CA SER A 153 10.92 3.93 12.13
C SER A 153 10.94 3.16 10.81
N VAL A 154 11.39 3.80 9.72
CA VAL A 154 11.55 3.14 8.41
C VAL A 154 12.54 2.00 8.46
N SER A 155 13.71 2.19 9.09
CA SER A 155 14.76 1.17 9.17
C SER A 155 14.31 -0.05 9.98
N LEU A 156 13.68 0.18 11.13
CA LEU A 156 13.12 -0.88 11.98
C LEU A 156 12.00 -1.63 11.25
N TYR A 157 11.05 -0.95 10.67
CA TYR A 157 9.93 -1.57 9.96
C TYR A 157 10.41 -2.43 8.77
N LYS A 158 11.41 -1.95 8.03
CA LYS A 158 12.06 -2.73 6.98
C LYS A 158 12.72 -3.97 7.53
N TYR A 159 13.57 -3.80 8.50
CA TYR A 159 14.41 -4.86 9.03
C TYR A 159 13.58 -5.95 9.72
N LEU A 160 12.60 -5.56 10.52
CA LEU A 160 11.77 -6.47 11.32
C LEU A 160 10.62 -7.08 10.52
N ILE A 161 10.20 -6.46 9.40
CA ILE A 161 9.00 -6.88 8.68
C ILE A 161 9.26 -7.02 7.17
N THR A 162 9.43 -5.88 6.45
CA THR A 162 9.20 -5.85 5.01
C THR A 162 10.38 -6.30 4.15
N ASP A 163 11.59 -6.45 4.67
CA ASP A 163 12.72 -6.91 3.85
C ASP A 163 12.68 -8.42 3.61
N ASN A 164 12.41 -9.25 4.62
CA ASN A 164 12.34 -10.69 4.44
C ASN A 164 11.35 -11.42 5.36
N ILE A 165 11.08 -10.89 6.55
CA ILE A 165 10.33 -11.59 7.60
C ILE A 165 8.91 -11.93 7.13
N TRP A 166 8.21 -10.98 6.50
CA TRP A 166 6.89 -11.19 5.90
C TRP A 166 6.84 -12.37 4.93
N ALA A 167 7.87 -12.49 4.08
CA ALA A 167 7.94 -13.54 3.06
C ALA A 167 8.30 -14.90 3.66
N LYS A 168 9.22 -14.92 4.65
CA LYS A 168 9.55 -16.13 5.42
C LYS A 168 8.31 -16.66 6.14
N ALA A 169 7.60 -15.80 6.86
CA ALA A 169 6.41 -16.17 7.60
C ALA A 169 5.35 -16.83 6.69
N ARG A 170 5.03 -16.21 5.57
CA ARG A 170 4.06 -16.79 4.61
C ARG A 170 4.56 -18.07 3.95
N SER A 171 5.84 -18.15 3.64
CA SER A 171 6.45 -19.38 3.09
C SER A 171 6.36 -20.54 4.08
N LEU A 172 6.60 -20.31 5.36
CA LEU A 172 6.45 -21.31 6.43
C LEU A 172 5.01 -21.84 6.52
N MET A 173 4.01 -21.00 6.24
CA MET A 173 2.62 -21.40 6.22
C MET A 173 2.16 -22.06 4.91
N GLY A 174 3.09 -22.34 3.98
CA GLY A 174 2.80 -23.02 2.73
C GLY A 174 2.35 -22.15 1.57
N TYR A 175 2.47 -20.82 1.70
CA TYR A 175 2.23 -19.88 0.63
C TYR A 175 3.47 -19.69 -0.27
N LYS A 176 3.31 -18.97 -1.39
CA LYS A 176 4.42 -18.72 -2.30
C LYS A 176 5.57 -17.98 -1.62
N ASN A 177 6.76 -18.48 -1.84
CA ASN A 177 7.97 -17.84 -1.29
C ASN A 177 8.31 -16.58 -2.10
N MET A 178 8.29 -15.45 -1.40
CA MET A 178 8.64 -14.13 -1.93
C MET A 178 9.94 -13.59 -1.34
N THR A 179 10.73 -14.41 -0.62
CA THR A 179 12.02 -13.99 -0.05
C THR A 179 12.94 -13.42 -1.13
N GLY A 180 13.78 -12.45 -0.75
CA GLY A 180 14.65 -11.74 -1.70
C GLY A 180 13.96 -10.65 -2.51
N ASN A 181 12.63 -10.50 -2.41
CA ASN A 181 11.91 -9.39 -3.04
C ASN A 181 11.67 -8.26 -2.05
N LYS A 182 11.92 -7.04 -2.49
CA LYS A 182 11.67 -5.85 -1.68
C LYS A 182 10.20 -5.48 -1.72
N LEU A 183 9.50 -5.65 -0.61
CA LEU A 183 8.07 -5.37 -0.51
C LEU A 183 7.78 -3.87 -0.40
N MET A 184 8.51 -3.16 0.47
CA MET A 184 8.26 -1.75 0.75
C MET A 184 9.28 -0.83 0.06
N HIS A 185 8.78 0.26 -0.50
CA HIS A 185 9.55 1.32 -1.14
C HIS A 185 9.27 2.66 -0.47
N ILE A 186 10.29 3.48 -0.25
CA ILE A 186 10.14 4.85 0.21
C ILE A 186 10.24 5.78 -1.00
N ILE A 187 9.17 6.56 -1.22
CA ILE A 187 9.05 7.50 -2.34
C ILE A 187 8.59 8.83 -1.76
N CYS A 188 9.35 9.90 -1.97
CA CYS A 188 9.11 11.23 -1.37
C CYS A 188 8.87 11.17 0.14
N GLY A 189 9.64 10.35 0.86
CA GLY A 189 9.52 10.20 2.32
C GLY A 189 8.37 9.31 2.80
N GLN A 190 7.48 8.87 1.91
CA GLN A 190 6.33 8.03 2.26
C GLN A 190 6.57 6.55 1.95
N PRO A 191 6.06 5.63 2.79
CA PRO A 191 6.17 4.20 2.56
C PRO A 191 5.08 3.69 1.60
N TYR A 192 5.46 2.85 0.66
CA TYR A 192 4.58 2.20 -0.30
C TYR A 192 4.88 0.71 -0.40
N ILE A 193 3.84 -0.10 -0.40
CA ILE A 193 3.89 -1.55 -0.61
C ILE A 193 3.79 -1.87 -2.10
N ASP A 194 4.62 -2.79 -2.59
CA ASP A 194 4.42 -3.41 -3.90
C ASP A 194 3.24 -4.39 -3.81
N THR A 195 2.07 -3.90 -4.20
CA THR A 195 0.82 -4.66 -4.05
C THR A 195 0.85 -5.98 -4.80
N ARG A 196 1.51 -6.05 -5.96
CA ARG A 196 1.59 -7.29 -6.72
C ARG A 196 2.37 -8.37 -5.98
N LEU A 197 3.51 -8.03 -5.37
CA LEU A 197 4.30 -8.96 -4.55
C LEU A 197 3.48 -9.44 -3.34
N SER A 198 2.80 -8.52 -2.67
CA SER A 198 1.90 -8.85 -1.58
C SER A 198 0.84 -9.85 -2.04
N LEU A 199 0.11 -9.59 -3.12
CA LEU A 199 -0.95 -10.47 -3.62
C LEU A 199 -0.44 -11.88 -3.99
N TYR A 200 0.75 -12.00 -4.58
CA TYR A 200 1.34 -13.32 -4.84
C TYR A 200 1.59 -14.11 -3.55
N SER A 201 1.99 -13.45 -2.48
CA SER A 201 2.32 -14.09 -1.21
C SER A 201 1.12 -14.68 -0.46
N PHE A 202 -0.11 -14.34 -0.86
CA PHE A 202 -1.34 -14.95 -0.33
C PHE A 202 -1.76 -16.25 -1.04
N LEU A 203 -1.05 -16.64 -2.10
CA LEU A 203 -1.43 -17.80 -2.89
C LEU A 203 -0.68 -19.05 -2.44
N PRO A 204 -1.33 -20.23 -2.35
CA PRO A 204 -0.67 -21.49 -2.01
C PRO A 204 0.53 -21.77 -2.92
N LYS A 205 1.62 -22.29 -2.33
CA LYS A 205 2.87 -22.58 -3.06
C LYS A 205 2.67 -23.50 -4.27
N ALA A 206 1.78 -24.49 -4.15
CA ALA A 206 1.51 -25.49 -5.16
C ALA A 206 0.77 -24.95 -6.39
N ILE A 207 0.10 -23.79 -6.28
CA ILE A 207 -0.65 -23.23 -7.41
C ILE A 207 0.31 -22.85 -8.55
N LYS A 208 -0.01 -23.30 -9.77
CA LYS A 208 0.77 -23.01 -10.98
C LYS A 208 0.95 -21.51 -11.19
N ASN A 209 2.11 -21.09 -11.66
CA ASN A 209 2.41 -19.68 -11.89
C ASN A 209 1.44 -19.01 -12.88
N SER A 210 0.97 -19.74 -13.89
CA SER A 210 -0.03 -19.23 -14.84
C SER A 210 -1.36 -18.88 -14.14
N THR A 211 -1.87 -19.76 -13.28
CA THR A 211 -3.08 -19.53 -12.48
C THR A 211 -2.87 -18.41 -11.48
N SER A 212 -1.73 -18.39 -10.79
CA SER A 212 -1.38 -17.31 -9.87
C SER A 212 -1.36 -15.94 -10.56
N LYS A 213 -0.81 -15.86 -11.77
CA LYS A 213 -0.79 -14.64 -12.57
C LYS A 213 -2.19 -14.15 -12.92
N LYS A 214 -3.12 -15.06 -13.24
CA LYS A 214 -4.53 -14.70 -13.50
C LYS A 214 -5.18 -14.09 -12.26
N ILE A 215 -5.03 -14.71 -11.08
CA ILE A 215 -5.58 -14.24 -9.81
C ILE A 215 -5.02 -12.86 -9.47
N VAL A 216 -3.70 -12.70 -9.47
CA VAL A 216 -3.04 -11.44 -9.13
C VAL A 216 -3.39 -10.33 -10.12
N ASN A 217 -3.43 -10.63 -11.42
CA ASN A 217 -3.86 -9.64 -12.42
C ASN A 217 -5.31 -9.20 -12.20
N HIS A 218 -6.18 -10.12 -11.78
CA HIS A 218 -7.54 -9.76 -11.41
C HIS A 218 -7.57 -8.77 -10.24
N GLY A 219 -6.82 -9.03 -9.17
CA GLY A 219 -6.68 -8.10 -8.02
C GLY A 219 -6.14 -6.73 -8.43
N ILE A 220 -5.08 -6.70 -9.24
CA ILE A 220 -4.52 -5.44 -9.75
C ILE A 220 -5.53 -4.67 -10.61
N ASN A 221 -6.30 -5.35 -11.45
CA ASN A 221 -7.33 -4.71 -12.28
C ASN A 221 -8.50 -4.20 -11.43
N LEU A 222 -8.90 -4.93 -10.39
CA LEU A 222 -9.89 -4.45 -9.43
C LEU A 222 -9.40 -3.18 -8.72
N LEU A 223 -8.15 -3.17 -8.28
CA LEU A 223 -7.58 -2.02 -7.59
C LEU A 223 -7.44 -0.80 -8.52
N LYS A 224 -7.10 -1.00 -9.80
CA LYS A 224 -7.12 0.08 -10.79
C LYS A 224 -8.51 0.68 -10.99
N LYS A 225 -9.53 -0.18 -11.02
CA LYS A 225 -10.92 0.26 -11.19
C LYS A 225 -11.50 0.88 -9.92
N TYR A 226 -11.13 0.34 -8.78
CA TYR A 226 -11.66 0.71 -7.46
C TYR A 226 -10.49 0.98 -6.48
N PRO A 227 -9.81 2.15 -6.58
CA PRO A 227 -8.64 2.47 -5.74
C PRO A 227 -8.91 2.43 -4.24
N PHE A 228 -10.15 2.65 -3.80
CA PHE A 228 -10.55 2.59 -2.39
C PHE A 228 -10.46 1.18 -1.78
N LEU A 229 -10.22 0.14 -2.60
CA LEU A 229 -10.00 -1.23 -2.11
C LEU A 229 -8.55 -1.47 -1.65
N HIS A 230 -7.71 -0.45 -1.62
CA HIS A 230 -6.28 -0.62 -1.34
C HIS A 230 -5.98 -1.21 0.05
N ASP A 231 -6.86 -1.02 1.02
CA ASP A 231 -6.79 -1.57 2.38
C ASP A 231 -7.48 -2.94 2.54
N LYS A 232 -8.11 -3.46 1.47
CA LYS A 232 -8.95 -4.66 1.48
C LYS A 232 -8.75 -5.56 0.26
N ILE A 233 -7.77 -5.26 -0.57
CA ILE A 233 -7.62 -5.94 -1.86
C ILE A 233 -7.27 -7.43 -1.70
N GLU A 234 -6.56 -7.80 -0.66
CA GLU A 234 -6.22 -9.18 -0.33
C GLU A 234 -7.46 -10.04 -0.12
N PHE A 235 -8.49 -9.51 0.52
CA PHE A 235 -9.78 -10.22 0.73
C PHE A 235 -10.59 -10.44 -0.57
N LYS A 236 -10.21 -9.76 -1.65
CA LYS A 236 -10.82 -9.93 -2.98
C LYS A 236 -10.15 -11.00 -3.83
N ILE A 237 -8.99 -11.49 -3.42
CA ILE A 237 -8.24 -12.49 -4.17
C ILE A 237 -7.81 -13.69 -3.34
N SER A 238 -7.96 -13.63 -2.03
CA SER A 238 -7.53 -14.68 -1.12
C SER A 238 -8.72 -15.34 -0.42
N VAL A 239 -8.59 -16.65 -0.24
CA VAL A 239 -9.42 -17.45 0.66
C VAL A 239 -8.45 -18.10 1.64
N PRO A 240 -8.22 -17.51 2.82
CA PRO A 240 -7.10 -17.88 3.70
C PRO A 240 -7.28 -19.27 4.34
N SER A 241 -8.52 -19.70 4.58
CA SER A 241 -8.81 -21.00 5.18
C SER A 241 -10.00 -21.67 4.49
N PHE A 242 -10.05 -23.01 4.58
CA PHE A 242 -11.17 -23.79 4.08
C PHE A 242 -12.32 -23.80 5.08
N ASP A 243 -13.50 -23.48 4.59
CA ASP A 243 -14.79 -23.67 5.26
C ASP A 243 -15.83 -24.21 4.26
N PHE A 244 -17.05 -24.51 4.74
CA PHE A 244 -18.15 -25.00 3.89
C PHE A 244 -18.60 -24.00 2.83
N THR A 245 -18.23 -22.73 2.94
CA THR A 245 -18.56 -21.67 1.96
C THR A 245 -17.45 -21.41 0.95
N SER A 246 -16.27 -22.00 1.13
CA SER A 246 -15.06 -21.72 0.33
C SER A 246 -15.25 -21.98 -1.15
N GLN A 247 -15.99 -23.06 -1.54
CA GLN A 247 -16.31 -23.30 -2.94
C GLN A 247 -17.14 -22.15 -3.54
N LYS A 248 -18.13 -21.67 -2.78
CA LYS A 248 -19.00 -20.55 -3.20
C LYS A 248 -18.20 -19.25 -3.29
N LYS A 249 -17.30 -19.00 -2.32
CA LYS A 249 -16.40 -17.85 -2.32
C LYS A 249 -15.48 -17.86 -3.55
N ILE A 250 -14.80 -18.98 -3.84
CA ILE A 250 -13.91 -19.13 -5.01
C ILE A 250 -14.69 -18.92 -6.31
N ASN A 251 -15.89 -19.51 -6.43
CA ASN A 251 -16.72 -19.33 -7.61
C ASN A 251 -17.12 -17.86 -7.82
N LYS A 252 -17.48 -17.15 -6.75
CA LYS A 252 -17.83 -15.73 -6.80
C LYS A 252 -16.63 -14.84 -7.15
N LEU A 253 -15.49 -15.05 -6.49
CA LEU A 253 -14.29 -14.23 -6.68
C LEU A 253 -13.68 -14.41 -8.08
N PHE A 254 -13.69 -15.64 -8.60
CA PHE A 254 -12.95 -15.97 -9.82
C PHE A 254 -13.83 -16.48 -10.96
N ASN A 255 -15.11 -16.08 -11.02
CA ASN A 255 -16.08 -16.58 -12.00
C ASN A 255 -15.57 -16.50 -13.44
N LYS A 256 -15.08 -15.32 -13.85
CA LYS A 256 -14.55 -15.05 -15.19
C LYS A 256 -13.01 -15.08 -15.29
N VAL A 257 -12.33 -15.52 -14.23
CA VAL A 257 -10.87 -15.46 -14.11
C VAL A 257 -10.24 -16.84 -14.25
N LEU A 258 -10.85 -17.83 -13.57
CA LEU A 258 -10.36 -19.21 -13.52
C LEU A 258 -11.39 -20.17 -14.14
N ASN A 259 -10.88 -21.18 -14.85
CA ASN A 259 -11.73 -22.28 -15.30
C ASN A 259 -12.06 -23.23 -14.13
N GLN A 260 -12.98 -24.18 -14.35
CA GLN A 260 -13.44 -25.12 -13.30
C GLN A 260 -12.32 -25.99 -12.73
N LYS A 261 -11.37 -26.42 -13.57
CA LYS A 261 -10.23 -27.23 -13.14
C LYS A 261 -9.29 -26.42 -12.23
N GLU A 262 -9.00 -25.18 -12.58
CA GLU A 262 -8.19 -24.27 -11.76
C GLU A 262 -8.87 -23.95 -10.41
N LYS A 263 -10.19 -23.72 -10.40
CA LYS A 263 -10.96 -23.49 -9.17
C LYS A 263 -10.96 -24.69 -8.23
N LYS A 264 -11.19 -25.90 -8.77
CA LYS A 264 -11.14 -27.15 -7.99
C LYS A 264 -9.74 -27.35 -7.40
N TYR A 265 -8.70 -27.12 -8.18
CA TYR A 265 -7.32 -27.25 -7.70
C TYR A 265 -6.98 -26.21 -6.62
N LEU A 266 -7.37 -24.94 -6.81
CA LEU A 266 -7.21 -23.92 -5.78
C LEU A 266 -7.92 -24.32 -4.46
N LEU A 267 -9.14 -24.79 -4.56
CA LEU A 267 -9.89 -25.25 -3.39
C LEU A 267 -9.20 -26.41 -2.67
N SER A 268 -8.69 -27.41 -3.43
CA SER A 268 -7.98 -28.55 -2.83
C SER A 268 -6.71 -28.11 -2.09
N GLU A 269 -5.96 -27.14 -2.64
CA GLU A 269 -4.76 -26.63 -1.99
C GLU A 269 -5.07 -25.83 -0.73
N ILE A 270 -6.13 -25.00 -0.74
CA ILE A 270 -6.60 -24.30 0.46
C ILE A 270 -7.02 -25.29 1.54
N LYS A 271 -7.80 -26.33 1.17
CA LYS A 271 -8.20 -27.39 2.08
C LYS A 271 -6.99 -28.12 2.68
N ASN A 272 -6.00 -28.44 1.87
CA ASN A 272 -4.77 -29.11 2.31
C ASN A 272 -3.97 -28.24 3.31
N LEU A 273 -3.81 -26.94 3.02
CA LEU A 273 -3.14 -26.01 3.94
C LEU A 273 -3.93 -25.86 5.27
N THR A 274 -5.26 -25.76 5.21
CA THR A 274 -6.09 -25.69 6.40
C THR A 274 -5.99 -26.95 7.25
N LYS A 275 -6.04 -28.13 6.62
CA LYS A 275 -5.86 -29.43 7.28
C LYS A 275 -4.54 -29.47 8.04
N LYS A 276 -3.42 -29.14 7.39
CA LYS A 276 -2.09 -29.08 8.03
C LYS A 276 -2.03 -28.13 9.22
N ALA A 277 -2.72 -26.98 9.15
CA ALA A 277 -2.77 -26.06 10.27
C ALA A 277 -3.57 -26.61 11.47
N ILE A 278 -4.66 -27.35 11.21
CA ILE A 278 -5.54 -27.91 12.25
C ILE A 278 -4.91 -29.16 12.88
N GLU A 279 -4.30 -30.02 12.08
CA GLU A 279 -3.72 -31.30 12.54
C GLU A 279 -2.48 -31.11 13.43
N PHE A 280 -2.08 -29.88 13.71
CA PHE A 280 -0.91 -29.56 14.52
C PHE A 280 0.38 -30.24 14.00
N ASP A 281 0.48 -30.40 12.68
CA ASP A 281 1.58 -31.08 12.02
C ASP A 281 2.65 -30.08 11.58
N GLY A 282 3.82 -30.15 12.24
CA GLY A 282 5.02 -29.40 11.90
C GLY A 282 4.85 -27.88 11.82
N ILE A 283 5.68 -27.25 11.03
CA ILE A 283 5.77 -25.78 10.87
C ILE A 283 4.52 -25.11 10.29
N TYR A 284 3.57 -25.89 9.80
CA TYR A 284 2.29 -25.36 9.30
C TYR A 284 1.22 -25.24 10.38
N SER A 285 1.48 -25.73 11.58
CA SER A 285 0.50 -25.69 12.67
C SER A 285 0.63 -24.41 13.50
N VAL A 286 -0.51 -23.91 13.97
CA VAL A 286 -0.56 -22.79 14.91
C VAL A 286 0.12 -23.18 16.23
N LYS A 287 -0.10 -24.42 16.69
CA LYS A 287 0.50 -24.95 17.91
C LYS A 287 2.02 -24.96 17.84
N TYR A 288 2.60 -25.38 16.72
CA TYR A 288 4.07 -25.33 16.55
C TYR A 288 4.59 -23.89 16.67
N CYS A 289 3.99 -22.95 15.94
CA CYS A 289 4.39 -21.55 15.97
C CYS A 289 4.24 -20.95 17.39
N SER A 290 3.14 -21.27 18.11
CA SER A 290 2.93 -20.82 19.49
C SER A 290 4.03 -21.36 20.42
N ASN A 291 4.29 -22.66 20.40
CA ASN A 291 5.32 -23.28 21.22
C ASN A 291 6.73 -22.68 20.95
N GLU A 292 7.05 -22.38 19.68
CA GLU A 292 8.35 -21.76 19.35
C GLU A 292 8.42 -20.31 19.83
N ILE A 293 7.30 -19.56 19.82
CA ILE A 293 7.22 -18.22 20.40
C ILE A 293 7.44 -18.29 21.91
N ASP A 294 6.79 -19.22 22.60
CA ASP A 294 6.94 -19.38 24.05
C ASP A 294 8.38 -19.73 24.44
N LYS A 295 9.04 -20.61 23.68
CA LYS A 295 10.49 -20.89 23.87
C LYS A 295 11.36 -19.65 23.68
N LEU A 296 11.12 -18.88 22.59
CA LEU A 296 11.89 -17.66 22.33
C LEU A 296 11.66 -16.61 23.41
N ASN A 297 10.42 -16.45 23.90
CA ASN A 297 10.13 -15.55 25.02
C ASN A 297 10.84 -15.98 26.30
N TYR A 298 10.82 -17.27 26.62
CA TYR A 298 11.53 -17.82 27.78
C TYR A 298 13.03 -17.58 27.66
N GLU A 299 13.64 -17.86 26.52
CA GLU A 299 15.06 -17.59 26.28
C GLU A 299 15.36 -16.09 26.42
N PHE A 300 14.50 -15.23 25.89
CA PHE A 300 14.66 -13.78 25.98
C PHE A 300 14.61 -13.28 27.42
N GLU A 301 13.68 -13.77 28.24
CA GLU A 301 13.58 -13.42 29.65
C GLU A 301 14.79 -13.91 30.47
N LYS A 302 15.30 -15.09 30.11
CA LYS A 302 16.50 -15.64 30.74
C LYS A 302 17.77 -14.84 30.44
N ASP A 303 17.91 -14.41 29.17
CA ASP A 303 19.05 -13.64 28.68
C ASP A 303 19.02 -12.17 29.13
N ASN A 304 17.90 -11.64 29.60
CA ASN A 304 17.82 -10.29 30.19
C ASN A 304 18.71 -10.08 31.43
N LYS A 305 19.28 -11.15 31.98
CA LYS A 305 20.34 -11.08 33.01
C LYS A 305 21.75 -10.90 32.42
N CYS A 306 21.91 -11.03 31.09
CA CYS A 306 23.18 -10.95 30.39
C CYS A 306 23.16 -9.87 29.31
N ASN A 307 23.83 -8.77 29.56
CA ASN A 307 24.35 -7.80 28.60
C ASN A 307 23.37 -7.22 27.57
N MET A 308 22.79 -6.08 27.89
CA MET A 308 22.25 -5.11 26.93
C MET A 308 23.25 -4.68 25.82
N ASN A 309 24.46 -5.23 25.82
CA ASN A 309 25.55 -4.88 24.90
C ASN A 309 25.49 -5.61 23.56
N ASN A 310 24.59 -6.58 23.37
CA ASN A 310 24.45 -7.27 22.09
C ASN A 310 23.13 -6.91 21.38
N LEU A 311 23.08 -5.68 20.85
CA LEU A 311 21.94 -5.19 20.09
C LEU A 311 21.60 -6.10 18.89
N ASP A 312 22.60 -6.65 18.23
CA ASP A 312 22.39 -7.54 17.08
C ASP A 312 21.67 -8.83 17.48
N TYR A 313 22.00 -9.39 18.64
CA TYR A 313 21.33 -10.57 19.19
C TYR A 313 19.85 -10.26 19.50
N LEU A 314 19.57 -9.15 20.19
CA LEU A 314 18.20 -8.73 20.51
C LEU A 314 17.37 -8.50 19.24
N ILE A 315 17.94 -7.83 18.25
CA ILE A 315 17.28 -7.59 16.97
C ILE A 315 17.01 -8.92 16.24
N GLN A 316 17.94 -9.88 16.25
CA GLN A 316 17.72 -11.18 15.64
C GLN A 316 16.59 -11.95 16.35
N LYS A 317 16.54 -11.95 17.68
CA LYS A 317 15.43 -12.56 18.46
C LYS A 317 14.08 -11.91 18.11
N CYS A 318 14.00 -10.59 18.01
CA CYS A 318 12.80 -9.90 17.55
C CYS A 318 12.36 -10.35 16.14
N ARG A 319 13.29 -10.61 15.23
CA ARG A 319 12.99 -11.13 13.89
C ARG A 319 12.45 -12.57 13.94
N ASP A 320 13.00 -13.41 14.79
CA ASP A 320 12.58 -14.80 14.92
C ASP A 320 11.16 -14.86 15.49
N VAL A 321 10.87 -14.13 16.56
CA VAL A 321 9.52 -13.98 17.14
C VAL A 321 8.56 -13.38 16.10
N GLY A 322 8.98 -12.34 15.37
CA GLY A 322 8.18 -11.72 14.33
C GLY A 322 7.82 -12.69 13.20
N THR A 323 8.77 -13.54 12.77
CA THR A 323 8.52 -14.56 11.76
C THR A 323 7.42 -15.53 12.19
N LEU A 324 7.43 -15.98 13.43
CA LEU A 324 6.44 -16.92 13.98
C LEU A 324 5.09 -16.24 14.18
N ASN A 325 5.04 -15.04 14.76
CA ASN A 325 3.82 -14.28 14.97
C ASN A 325 3.11 -13.98 13.63
N PHE A 326 3.85 -13.54 12.61
CA PHE A 326 3.25 -13.27 11.30
C PHE A 326 2.80 -14.53 10.58
N SER A 327 3.42 -15.69 10.87
CA SER A 327 2.95 -16.98 10.38
C SER A 327 1.59 -17.34 10.97
N ILE A 328 1.35 -17.07 12.24
CA ILE A 328 0.04 -17.25 12.89
C ILE A 328 -0.98 -16.27 12.28
N LEU A 329 -0.66 -14.99 12.21
CA LEU A 329 -1.55 -13.97 11.67
C LEU A 329 -1.96 -14.24 10.20
N ALA A 330 -1.05 -14.76 9.38
CA ALA A 330 -1.36 -15.12 8.00
C ALA A 330 -2.43 -16.22 7.87
N ARG A 331 -2.74 -16.93 8.95
CA ARG A 331 -3.78 -17.97 9.02
C ARG A 331 -5.10 -17.47 9.57
N HIS A 332 -5.07 -16.52 10.47
CA HIS A 332 -6.24 -16.06 11.22
C HIS A 332 -6.78 -14.71 10.70
N GLY A 333 -5.99 -13.98 9.88
CA GLY A 333 -6.46 -12.79 9.17
C GLY A 333 -7.11 -13.19 7.86
#